data_827accd2be287a0a4b8cec348cfd1ef6
#
_entry.id   827accd2be287a0a4b8cec348cfd1ef6
#
_cell.length_a   1.000
_cell.length_b   1.000
_cell.length_c   1.000
_cell.angle_alpha   90.00
_cell.angle_beta   90.00
_cell.angle_gamma   90.00
#
_symmetry.space_group_name_H-M   'P 1'
#
loop_
_entity.id
_entity.type
_entity.pdbx_description
1 polymer ?
#
loop_
_entity_poly.entity_id
_entity_poly.type
_entity_poly.pdbx_seq_one_letter_code
_entity_poly.pdbx_strand_id
1 'polypeptide(L)'
;LFAVQLNDTHPVMAIPELIRLLMEKGLDFDRAFEIARDTFSYTNHTVMREALEVWDEGLLAAVAPQLIPVLRRIDQRLRGHGWQLSVIREGRVHMAELAVYASHAVNGVARIHTQILKDQVFREWYQRYPQRFLNVTNGITQRRWLGLCNPELTALLKDTLGSDRFLTDLNALEGLRDKITPALCRDFLAVKAGKKKQLAQWVKRSEGVELEADFLFDVQ
;
A
#
# COMPACT_ATOMS: atom_id res chain seq x y z
N LEU A 1 0.62 -26.19 1.93
CA LEU A 1 0.31 -24.99 1.18
C LEU A 1 1.03 -23.82 1.88
N PHE A 2 1.85 -23.09 1.14
CA PHE A 2 2.46 -21.86 1.63
C PHE A 2 1.67 -20.68 1.07
N ALA A 3 1.47 -19.65 1.87
CA ALA A 3 0.87 -18.39 1.45
C ALA A 3 1.87 -17.26 1.66
N VAL A 4 2.11 -16.47 0.62
CA VAL A 4 3.04 -15.34 0.63
C VAL A 4 2.30 -14.10 0.18
N GLN A 5 2.28 -13.08 1.03
CA GLN A 5 1.74 -11.77 0.67
C GLN A 5 2.85 -10.88 0.10
N LEU A 6 2.64 -10.36 -1.09
CA LEU A 6 3.46 -9.31 -1.68
C LEU A 6 2.95 -7.97 -1.16
N ASN A 7 3.75 -7.34 -0.31
CA ASN A 7 3.42 -6.04 0.23
C ASN A 7 3.94 -4.95 -0.73
N ASP A 8 3.03 -4.47 -1.57
CA ASP A 8 3.30 -3.68 -2.76
C ASP A 8 4.09 -4.43 -3.84
N THR A 9 4.66 -3.71 -4.82
CA THR A 9 5.41 -4.28 -5.94
C THR A 9 6.86 -4.59 -5.62
N HIS A 10 7.40 -4.08 -4.52
CA HIS A 10 8.80 -4.27 -4.14
C HIS A 10 9.29 -5.72 -4.13
N PRO A 11 8.53 -6.70 -3.59
CA PRO A 11 8.95 -8.10 -3.57
C PRO A 11 8.49 -8.91 -4.79
N VAL A 12 7.91 -8.30 -5.82
CA VAL A 12 7.23 -9.02 -6.93
C VAL A 12 8.15 -9.96 -7.72
N MET A 13 9.46 -9.69 -7.72
CA MET A 13 10.44 -10.57 -8.37
C MET A 13 10.54 -11.96 -7.71
N ALA A 14 9.98 -12.15 -6.53
CA ALA A 14 9.81 -13.47 -5.92
C ALA A 14 8.92 -14.39 -6.77
N ILE A 15 8.01 -13.85 -7.58
CA ILE A 15 7.15 -14.63 -8.49
C ILE A 15 7.97 -15.38 -9.55
N PRO A 16 8.71 -14.69 -10.45
CA PRO A 16 9.51 -15.38 -11.47
C PRO A 16 10.61 -16.23 -10.84
N GLU A 17 11.16 -15.87 -9.68
CA GLU A 17 12.14 -16.70 -9.00
C GLU A 17 11.55 -18.00 -8.48
N LEU A 18 10.37 -18.00 -7.87
CA LEU A 18 9.70 -19.24 -7.46
C LEU A 18 9.42 -20.14 -8.66
N ILE A 19 8.91 -19.56 -9.76
CA ILE A 19 8.67 -20.32 -10.99
C ILE A 19 9.97 -20.96 -11.52
N ARG A 20 11.06 -20.18 -11.56
CA ARG A 20 12.38 -20.66 -12.00
C ARG A 20 12.85 -21.84 -11.15
N LEU A 21 12.78 -21.71 -9.82
CA LEU A 21 13.19 -22.77 -8.88
C LEU A 21 12.33 -24.03 -9.00
N LEU A 22 11.03 -23.90 -9.22
CA LEU A 22 10.14 -25.02 -9.43
C LEU A 22 10.47 -25.74 -10.75
N MET A 23 10.78 -25.00 -11.81
CA MET A 23 11.22 -25.56 -13.08
C MET A 23 12.58 -26.32 -12.96
N GLU A 24 13.52 -25.78 -12.17
CA GLU A 24 14.77 -26.48 -11.85
C GLU A 24 14.55 -27.80 -11.10
N LYS A 25 13.44 -27.91 -10.36
CA LYS A 25 13.02 -29.14 -9.70
C LYS A 25 12.24 -30.09 -10.61
N GLY A 26 12.15 -29.77 -11.92
CA GLY A 26 11.56 -30.66 -12.94
C GLY A 26 10.09 -30.40 -13.24
N LEU A 27 9.48 -29.33 -12.69
CA LEU A 27 8.12 -28.97 -13.09
C LEU A 27 8.14 -28.24 -14.45
N ASP A 28 7.11 -28.48 -15.26
CA ASP A 28 6.89 -27.66 -16.43
C ASP A 28 6.47 -26.23 -16.02
N PHE A 29 6.57 -25.27 -16.95
CA PHE A 29 6.30 -23.89 -16.67
C PHE A 29 4.85 -23.64 -16.25
N ASP A 30 3.88 -24.28 -16.89
CA ASP A 30 2.47 -24.04 -16.61
C ASP A 30 2.12 -24.48 -15.19
N ARG A 31 2.61 -25.64 -14.78
CA ARG A 31 2.44 -26.12 -13.42
C ARG A 31 3.16 -25.24 -12.39
N ALA A 32 4.38 -24.82 -12.70
CA ALA A 32 5.15 -23.92 -11.84
C ALA A 32 4.46 -22.56 -11.69
N PHE A 33 3.89 -22.00 -12.77
CA PHE A 33 3.13 -20.77 -12.76
C PHE A 33 1.85 -20.87 -11.90
N GLU A 34 1.08 -21.97 -12.04
CA GLU A 34 -0.12 -22.21 -11.23
C GLU A 34 0.21 -22.30 -9.74
N ILE A 35 1.29 -23.01 -9.38
CA ILE A 35 1.75 -23.09 -7.99
C ILE A 35 2.15 -21.70 -7.47
N ALA A 36 2.89 -20.91 -8.25
CA ALA A 36 3.26 -19.56 -7.87
C ALA A 36 2.01 -18.68 -7.69
N ARG A 37 1.08 -18.71 -8.63
CA ARG A 37 -0.17 -17.95 -8.54
C ARG A 37 -0.98 -18.33 -7.28
N ASP A 38 -1.08 -19.60 -6.95
CA ASP A 38 -1.81 -20.08 -5.78
C ASP A 38 -1.07 -19.80 -4.47
N THR A 39 0.23 -19.50 -4.52
CA THR A 39 1.06 -19.12 -3.39
C THR A 39 1.00 -17.65 -3.07
N PHE A 40 0.99 -16.78 -4.08
CA PHE A 40 1.09 -15.34 -3.90
C PHE A 40 -0.26 -14.64 -3.84
N SER A 41 -0.32 -13.62 -2.98
CA SER A 41 -1.36 -12.58 -2.97
C SER A 41 -0.70 -11.21 -3.01
N TYR A 42 -1.34 -10.24 -3.66
CA TYR A 42 -0.78 -8.90 -3.86
C TYR A 42 -1.61 -7.85 -3.12
N THR A 43 -0.95 -7.09 -2.25
CA THR A 43 -1.54 -5.91 -1.61
C THR A 43 -1.00 -4.65 -2.27
N ASN A 44 -1.89 -3.87 -2.90
CA ASN A 44 -1.53 -2.58 -3.48
C ASN A 44 -1.75 -1.45 -2.47
N HIS A 45 -0.83 -0.48 -2.42
CA HIS A 45 -0.86 0.67 -1.52
C HIS A 45 -1.02 2.02 -2.23
N THR A 46 -0.93 2.07 -3.56
CA THR A 46 -0.99 3.32 -4.32
C THR A 46 -2.00 3.27 -5.46
N VAL A 47 -2.59 4.42 -5.79
CA VAL A 47 -3.42 4.64 -6.98
C VAL A 47 -2.74 5.51 -8.02
N MET A 48 -1.59 6.09 -7.69
CA MET A 48 -0.82 6.96 -8.58
C MET A 48 -0.05 6.11 -9.58
N ARG A 49 -0.35 6.28 -10.87
CA ARG A 49 0.28 5.48 -11.94
C ARG A 49 1.80 5.64 -11.99
N GLU A 50 2.30 6.84 -11.71
CA GLU A 50 3.73 7.15 -11.64
C GLU A 50 4.46 6.45 -10.49
N ALA A 51 3.73 6.02 -9.46
CA ALA A 51 4.30 5.28 -8.33
C ALA A 51 4.24 3.75 -8.52
N LEU A 52 3.61 3.27 -9.60
CA LEU A 52 3.66 1.86 -9.96
C LEU A 52 5.01 1.54 -10.61
N GLU A 53 5.78 0.67 -10.00
CA GLU A 53 7.14 0.35 -10.44
C GLU A 53 7.17 -0.24 -11.86
N VAL A 54 8.03 0.34 -12.67
CA VAL A 54 8.32 -0.11 -14.03
C VAL A 54 9.84 -0.16 -14.19
N TRP A 55 10.38 -1.33 -14.54
CA TRP A 55 11.82 -1.55 -14.65
C TRP A 55 12.22 -1.86 -16.08
N ASP A 56 13.32 -1.27 -16.51
CA ASP A 56 13.94 -1.60 -17.80
C ASP A 56 14.37 -3.08 -17.83
N GLU A 57 14.02 -3.79 -18.91
CA GLU A 57 14.35 -5.22 -19.05
C GLU A 57 15.86 -5.44 -19.14
N GLY A 58 16.60 -4.49 -19.74
CA GLY A 58 18.06 -4.56 -19.81
C GLY A 58 18.70 -4.41 -18.44
N LEU A 59 18.18 -3.51 -17.58
CA LEU A 59 18.64 -3.39 -16.21
C LEU A 59 18.38 -4.66 -15.42
N LEU A 60 17.19 -5.25 -15.54
CA LEU A 60 16.88 -6.53 -14.89
C LEU A 60 17.77 -7.66 -15.42
N ALA A 61 18.08 -7.65 -16.71
CA ALA A 61 18.99 -8.65 -17.32
C ALA A 61 20.43 -8.51 -16.78
N ALA A 62 20.86 -7.30 -16.42
CA ALA A 62 22.17 -7.09 -15.82
C ALA A 62 22.23 -7.57 -14.36
N VAL A 63 21.13 -7.44 -13.61
CA VAL A 63 21.07 -7.75 -12.16
C VAL A 63 20.65 -9.19 -11.91
N ALA A 64 19.68 -9.70 -12.66
CA ALA A 64 19.07 -11.03 -12.49
C ALA A 64 18.78 -11.70 -13.85
N PRO A 65 19.82 -11.99 -14.66
CA PRO A 65 19.65 -12.50 -16.01
C PRO A 65 18.85 -13.80 -16.08
N GLN A 66 18.92 -14.63 -15.05
CA GLN A 66 18.21 -15.90 -14.95
C GLN A 66 16.68 -15.75 -14.89
N LEU A 67 16.15 -14.57 -14.55
CA LEU A 67 14.70 -14.31 -14.44
C LEU A 67 14.09 -13.85 -15.77
N ILE A 68 14.89 -13.32 -16.69
CA ILE A 68 14.39 -12.77 -17.96
C ILE A 68 13.63 -13.82 -18.80
N PRO A 69 14.15 -15.06 -18.99
CA PRO A 69 13.40 -16.07 -19.73
C PRO A 69 12.04 -16.39 -19.09
N VAL A 70 11.97 -16.39 -17.76
CA VAL A 70 10.72 -16.65 -17.02
C VAL A 70 9.74 -15.50 -17.19
N LEU A 71 10.18 -14.26 -17.04
CA LEU A 71 9.37 -13.06 -17.25
C LEU A 71 8.77 -13.01 -18.65
N ARG A 72 9.58 -13.27 -19.66
CA ARG A 72 9.12 -13.36 -21.08
C ARG A 72 8.09 -14.46 -21.27
N ARG A 73 8.27 -15.59 -20.61
CA ARG A 73 7.33 -16.70 -20.69
C ARG A 73 6.00 -16.40 -19.99
N ILE A 74 6.03 -15.67 -18.85
CA ILE A 74 4.83 -15.14 -18.18
C ILE A 74 4.08 -14.18 -19.11
N ASP A 75 4.80 -13.24 -19.74
CA ASP A 75 4.21 -12.28 -20.68
C ASP A 75 3.62 -12.98 -21.91
N GLN A 76 4.32 -13.94 -22.48
CA GLN A 76 3.83 -14.76 -23.60
C GLN A 76 2.55 -15.52 -23.24
N ARG A 77 2.51 -16.15 -22.06
CA ARG A 77 1.31 -16.81 -21.55
C ARG A 77 0.13 -15.85 -21.43
N LEU A 78 0.37 -14.64 -20.89
CA LEU A 78 -0.67 -13.61 -20.76
C LEU A 78 -1.20 -13.18 -22.13
N ARG A 79 -0.32 -12.88 -23.08
CA ARG A 79 -0.69 -12.50 -24.45
C ARG A 79 -1.43 -13.63 -25.19
N GLY A 80 -1.14 -14.89 -24.88
CA GLY A 80 -1.82 -16.07 -25.44
C GLY A 80 -3.32 -16.10 -25.17
N HIS A 81 -3.83 -15.32 -24.19
CA HIS A 81 -5.27 -15.15 -23.96
C HIS A 81 -5.95 -14.22 -24.97
N GLY A 82 -5.21 -13.57 -25.87
CA GLY A 82 -5.76 -12.61 -26.84
C GLY A 82 -6.18 -11.26 -26.22
N TRP A 83 -5.74 -10.97 -25.00
CA TRP A 83 -6.03 -9.72 -24.31
C TRP A 83 -4.99 -8.63 -24.64
N GLN A 84 -5.40 -7.36 -24.54
CA GLN A 84 -4.46 -6.24 -24.69
C GLN A 84 -3.69 -5.96 -23.38
N LEU A 85 -3.48 -6.98 -22.58
CA LEU A 85 -2.70 -6.95 -21.36
C LEU A 85 -1.33 -7.57 -21.59
N SER A 86 -0.32 -7.01 -20.95
CA SER A 86 1.04 -7.54 -20.98
C SER A 86 1.83 -7.10 -19.77
N VAL A 87 2.74 -7.96 -19.32
CA VAL A 87 3.70 -7.66 -18.26
C VAL A 87 4.87 -6.87 -18.83
N ILE A 88 5.28 -7.15 -20.07
CA ILE A 88 6.40 -6.46 -20.73
C ILE A 88 5.87 -5.63 -21.88
N ARG A 89 6.12 -4.29 -21.81
CA ARG A 89 5.76 -3.32 -22.82
C ARG A 89 6.94 -2.38 -23.08
N GLU A 90 7.25 -2.14 -24.35
CA GLU A 90 8.32 -1.22 -24.76
C GLU A 90 9.66 -1.45 -24.05
N GLY A 91 10.04 -2.73 -23.87
CA GLY A 91 11.27 -3.13 -23.18
C GLY A 91 11.28 -2.90 -21.68
N ARG A 92 10.11 -2.69 -21.07
CA ARG A 92 9.95 -2.47 -19.63
C ARG A 92 9.02 -3.49 -19.00
N VAL A 93 9.37 -3.95 -17.82
CA VAL A 93 8.58 -4.85 -16.98
C VAL A 93 7.71 -4.05 -16.02
N HIS A 94 6.41 -4.21 -16.13
CA HIS A 94 5.40 -3.56 -15.28
C HIS A 94 5.10 -4.44 -14.08
N MET A 95 5.66 -4.09 -12.93
CA MET A 95 5.64 -4.93 -11.73
C MET A 95 4.23 -5.16 -11.18
N ALA A 96 3.37 -4.15 -11.20
CA ALA A 96 1.99 -4.30 -10.77
C ALA A 96 1.17 -5.24 -11.66
N GLU A 97 1.40 -5.21 -12.98
CA GLU A 97 0.76 -6.13 -13.93
C GLU A 97 1.20 -7.58 -13.67
N LEU A 98 2.50 -7.78 -13.41
CA LEU A 98 3.03 -9.08 -13.01
C LEU A 98 2.39 -9.58 -11.71
N ALA A 99 2.32 -8.71 -10.69
CA ALA A 99 1.74 -9.05 -9.40
C ALA A 99 0.26 -9.44 -9.53
N VAL A 100 -0.55 -8.66 -10.26
CA VAL A 100 -1.98 -8.93 -10.46
C VAL A 100 -2.19 -10.24 -11.25
N TYR A 101 -1.41 -10.47 -12.30
CA TYR A 101 -1.56 -11.67 -13.12
C TYR A 101 -1.22 -12.95 -12.36
N ALA A 102 -0.11 -12.92 -11.62
CA ALA A 102 0.47 -14.09 -10.97
C ALA A 102 0.14 -14.18 -9.46
N SER A 103 -0.96 -13.57 -9.02
CA SER A 103 -1.50 -13.73 -7.67
C SER A 103 -2.93 -14.23 -7.71
N HIS A 104 -3.31 -15.05 -6.72
CA HIS A 104 -4.68 -15.54 -6.61
C HIS A 104 -5.64 -14.50 -6.03
N ALA A 105 -5.11 -13.51 -5.27
CA ALA A 105 -5.86 -12.43 -4.69
C ALA A 105 -5.09 -11.11 -4.80
N VAL A 106 -5.85 -10.02 -4.98
CA VAL A 106 -5.35 -8.64 -5.05
C VAL A 106 -6.22 -7.82 -4.11
N ASN A 107 -5.63 -7.09 -3.17
CA ASN A 107 -6.41 -6.22 -2.30
C ASN A 107 -5.91 -4.79 -2.29
N GLY A 108 -6.87 -3.87 -2.16
CA GLY A 108 -6.63 -2.52 -1.68
C GLY A 108 -6.71 -2.46 -0.17
N VAL A 109 -6.30 -1.33 0.41
CA VAL A 109 -6.12 -1.14 1.85
C VAL A 109 -7.16 -0.22 2.50
N ALA A 110 -8.17 0.17 1.75
CA ALA A 110 -9.38 0.86 2.19
C ALA A 110 -10.50 0.66 1.16
N ARG A 111 -11.76 0.80 1.57
CA ARG A 111 -12.91 0.62 0.65
C ARG A 111 -12.80 1.52 -0.58
N ILE A 112 -12.56 2.81 -0.36
CA ILE A 112 -12.42 3.79 -1.45
C ILE A 112 -11.21 3.46 -2.34
N HIS A 113 -10.07 3.11 -1.75
CA HIS A 113 -8.87 2.70 -2.47
C HIS A 113 -9.17 1.48 -3.36
N THR A 114 -9.77 0.44 -2.80
CA THR A 114 -10.12 -0.77 -3.53
C THR A 114 -11.08 -0.48 -4.69
N GLN A 115 -12.02 0.44 -4.51
CA GLN A 115 -12.94 0.84 -5.59
C GLN A 115 -12.18 1.55 -6.72
N ILE A 116 -11.24 2.43 -6.40
CA ILE A 116 -10.38 3.09 -7.40
C ILE A 116 -9.54 2.06 -8.16
N LEU A 117 -8.98 1.04 -7.47
CA LEU A 117 -8.26 -0.05 -8.14
C LEU A 117 -9.15 -0.76 -9.17
N LYS A 118 -10.39 -1.08 -8.81
CA LYS A 118 -11.36 -1.77 -9.68
C LYS A 118 -11.82 -0.95 -10.87
N ASP A 119 -12.06 0.35 -10.66
CA ASP A 119 -12.67 1.21 -11.68
C ASP A 119 -11.66 1.87 -12.60
N GLN A 120 -10.42 2.06 -12.13
CA GLN A 120 -9.44 2.88 -12.83
C GLN A 120 -8.08 2.16 -13.01
N VAL A 121 -7.37 1.83 -11.92
CA VAL A 121 -5.98 1.39 -11.98
C VAL A 121 -5.86 0.03 -12.65
N PHE A 122 -6.66 -0.95 -12.22
CA PHE A 122 -6.67 -2.33 -12.70
C PHE A 122 -8.02 -2.71 -13.31
N ARG A 123 -8.72 -1.75 -13.92
CA ARG A 123 -10.06 -1.96 -14.49
C ARG A 123 -10.13 -3.17 -15.41
N GLU A 124 -9.18 -3.32 -16.33
CA GLU A 124 -9.18 -4.41 -17.27
C GLU A 124 -8.94 -5.78 -16.61
N TRP A 125 -8.13 -5.81 -15.56
CA TRP A 125 -7.92 -6.99 -14.73
C TRP A 125 -9.16 -7.35 -13.93
N TYR A 126 -9.80 -6.34 -13.33
CA TYR A 126 -11.02 -6.54 -12.57
C TYR A 126 -12.16 -7.09 -13.43
N GLN A 127 -12.29 -6.64 -14.67
CA GLN A 127 -13.30 -7.16 -15.61
C GLN A 127 -13.09 -8.66 -15.91
N ARG A 128 -11.86 -9.16 -15.84
CA ARG A 128 -11.51 -10.57 -16.15
C ARG A 128 -11.52 -11.47 -14.92
N TYR A 129 -11.12 -10.90 -13.79
CA TYR A 129 -10.97 -11.65 -12.53
C TYR A 129 -11.60 -10.92 -11.35
N PRO A 130 -12.91 -10.58 -11.41
CA PRO A 130 -13.55 -9.77 -10.36
C PRO A 130 -13.45 -10.40 -8.97
N GLN A 131 -13.46 -11.74 -8.89
CA GLN A 131 -13.39 -12.48 -7.63
C GLN A 131 -12.02 -12.38 -6.93
N ARG A 132 -10.96 -11.96 -7.64
CA ARG A 132 -9.64 -11.81 -7.04
C ARG A 132 -9.47 -10.49 -6.28
N PHE A 133 -10.32 -9.50 -6.57
CA PHE A 133 -10.18 -8.14 -6.01
C PHE A 133 -10.94 -7.99 -4.70
N LEU A 134 -10.19 -7.92 -3.61
CA LEU A 134 -10.70 -7.87 -2.25
C LEU A 134 -10.41 -6.50 -1.62
N ASN A 135 -11.14 -6.18 -0.56
CA ASN A 135 -10.79 -5.06 0.31
C ASN A 135 -10.34 -5.58 1.67
N VAL A 136 -9.16 -5.19 2.10
CA VAL A 136 -8.66 -5.41 3.45
C VAL A 136 -8.24 -4.06 4.01
N THR A 137 -9.12 -3.42 4.76
CA THR A 137 -8.86 -2.10 5.33
C THR A 137 -7.71 -2.17 6.33
N ASN A 138 -6.75 -1.26 6.19
CA ASN A 138 -5.65 -1.15 7.15
C ASN A 138 -6.19 -0.92 8.56
N GLY A 139 -5.53 -1.54 9.52
CA GLY A 139 -5.71 -1.24 10.91
C GLY A 139 -5.04 0.09 11.28
N ILE A 140 -5.43 0.66 12.41
CA ILE A 140 -4.80 1.82 13.01
C ILE A 140 -4.34 1.51 14.43
N THR A 141 -3.23 2.11 14.83
CA THR A 141 -2.63 1.96 16.16
C THR A 141 -2.80 3.26 16.93
N GLN A 142 -4.04 3.53 17.37
CA GLN A 142 -4.39 4.77 18.06
C GLN A 142 -3.67 4.94 19.40
N ARG A 143 -3.33 3.86 20.08
CA ARG A 143 -2.53 3.93 21.31
C ARG A 143 -1.18 4.56 21.09
N ARG A 144 -0.53 4.23 19.96
CA ARG A 144 0.76 4.81 19.59
C ARG A 144 0.58 6.22 19.01
N TRP A 145 -0.15 6.33 17.91
CA TRP A 145 -0.17 7.54 17.09
C TRP A 145 -1.02 8.68 17.68
N LEU A 146 -2.00 8.36 18.54
CA LEU A 146 -2.74 9.36 19.31
C LEU A 146 -2.23 9.37 20.77
N GLY A 147 -2.38 8.28 21.50
CA GLY A 147 -2.11 8.22 22.94
C GLY A 147 -0.68 8.59 23.31
N LEU A 148 0.31 8.00 22.63
CA LEU A 148 1.73 8.23 22.92
C LEU A 148 2.29 9.47 22.20
N CYS A 149 2.01 9.60 20.90
CA CYS A 149 2.65 10.63 20.08
C CYS A 149 2.01 12.03 20.23
N ASN A 150 0.76 12.10 20.72
CA ASN A 150 0.06 13.38 20.91
C ASN A 150 -0.66 13.42 22.27
N PRO A 151 0.09 13.48 23.38
CA PRO A 151 -0.49 13.44 24.72
C PRO A 151 -1.40 14.66 25.01
N GLU A 152 -1.14 15.82 24.43
CA GLU A 152 -1.98 17.02 24.61
C GLU A 152 -3.35 16.84 23.94
N LEU A 153 -3.40 16.30 22.72
CA LEU A 153 -4.67 15.97 22.07
C LEU A 153 -5.40 14.85 22.85
N THR A 154 -4.66 13.86 23.32
CA THR A 154 -5.21 12.78 24.14
C THR A 154 -5.85 13.29 25.41
N ALA A 155 -5.21 14.22 26.12
CA ALA A 155 -5.76 14.87 27.31
C ALA A 155 -7.05 15.65 26.97
N LEU A 156 -7.03 16.48 25.93
CA LEU A 156 -8.21 17.21 25.48
C LEU A 156 -9.39 16.30 25.17
N LEU A 157 -9.15 15.19 24.47
CA LEU A 157 -10.18 14.20 24.15
C LEU A 157 -10.70 13.51 25.41
N LYS A 158 -9.80 13.14 26.33
CA LYS A 158 -10.15 12.49 27.59
C LYS A 158 -11.02 13.40 28.45
N ASP A 159 -10.66 14.67 28.58
CA ASP A 159 -11.43 15.66 29.34
C ASP A 159 -12.80 15.91 28.71
N THR A 160 -12.85 16.02 27.38
CA THR A 160 -14.11 16.23 26.63
C THR A 160 -15.04 15.03 26.73
N LEU A 161 -14.54 13.81 26.60
CA LEU A 161 -15.32 12.58 26.62
C LEU A 161 -15.58 12.07 28.05
N GLY A 162 -14.78 12.48 29.03
CA GLY A 162 -14.79 11.96 30.41
C GLY A 162 -14.21 10.56 30.52
N SER A 163 -13.48 10.07 29.50
CA SER A 163 -12.93 8.72 29.43
C SER A 163 -11.80 8.63 28.42
N ASP A 164 -10.88 7.69 28.61
CA ASP A 164 -9.81 7.33 27.66
C ASP A 164 -10.12 6.04 26.87
N ARG A 165 -11.37 5.58 26.90
CA ARG A 165 -11.83 4.37 26.21
C ARG A 165 -11.50 4.36 24.72
N PHE A 166 -11.44 5.52 24.07
CA PHE A 166 -11.07 5.65 22.66
C PHE A 166 -9.66 5.09 22.33
N LEU A 167 -8.79 4.94 23.32
CA LEU A 167 -7.49 4.30 23.13
C LEU A 167 -7.59 2.78 22.90
N THR A 168 -8.70 2.18 23.30
CA THR A 168 -8.97 0.73 23.10
C THR A 168 -10.15 0.47 22.18
N ASP A 169 -11.09 1.41 22.09
CA ASP A 169 -12.30 1.32 21.25
C ASP A 169 -12.53 2.68 20.59
N LEU A 170 -12.16 2.77 19.29
CA LEU A 170 -12.29 4.00 18.51
C LEU A 170 -13.73 4.50 18.36
N ASN A 171 -14.73 3.62 18.48
CA ASN A 171 -16.13 4.05 18.43
C ASN A 171 -16.48 5.02 19.56
N ALA A 172 -15.73 5.01 20.67
CA ALA A 172 -15.91 5.96 21.74
C ALA A 172 -15.71 7.43 21.29
N LEU A 173 -14.97 7.67 20.19
CA LEU A 173 -14.82 9.02 19.59
C LEU A 173 -16.13 9.57 19.00
N GLU A 174 -17.11 8.75 18.67
CA GLU A 174 -18.41 9.21 18.19
C GLU A 174 -19.11 10.11 19.22
N GLY A 175 -18.81 9.92 20.50
CA GLY A 175 -19.29 10.79 21.59
C GLY A 175 -18.82 12.25 21.52
N LEU A 176 -17.85 12.56 20.63
CA LEU A 176 -17.47 13.96 20.36
C LEU A 176 -18.52 14.70 19.54
N ARG A 177 -19.33 14.01 18.73
CA ARG A 177 -20.25 14.63 17.76
C ARG A 177 -21.13 15.70 18.40
N ASP A 178 -21.69 15.40 19.56
CA ASP A 178 -22.60 16.28 20.28
C ASP A 178 -21.87 17.24 21.24
N LYS A 179 -20.54 17.16 21.33
CA LYS A 179 -19.70 17.96 22.23
C LYS A 179 -18.86 19.00 21.49
N ILE A 180 -19.01 19.12 20.17
CA ILE A 180 -18.28 20.10 19.37
C ILE A 180 -18.84 21.48 19.64
N THR A 181 -18.07 22.30 20.34
CA THR A 181 -18.36 23.68 20.66
C THR A 181 -17.28 24.61 20.13
N PRO A 182 -17.54 25.92 19.99
CA PRO A 182 -16.49 26.89 19.65
C PRO A 182 -15.31 26.90 20.64
N ALA A 183 -15.55 26.56 21.91
CA ALA A 183 -14.49 26.46 22.92
C ALA A 183 -13.61 25.22 22.60
N LEU A 184 -14.20 24.05 22.41
CA LEU A 184 -13.45 22.84 22.05
C LEU A 184 -12.64 23.03 20.76
N CYS A 185 -13.22 23.71 19.76
CA CYS A 185 -12.50 24.01 18.51
C CYS A 185 -11.26 24.90 18.76
N ARG A 186 -11.37 25.92 19.60
CA ARG A 186 -10.22 26.77 19.98
C ARG A 186 -9.13 25.96 20.69
N ASP A 187 -9.53 25.12 21.65
CA ASP A 187 -8.59 24.28 22.40
C ASP A 187 -7.88 23.27 21.49
N PHE A 188 -8.62 22.65 20.56
CA PHE A 188 -8.04 21.77 19.54
C PHE A 188 -7.03 22.51 18.64
N LEU A 189 -7.38 23.72 18.18
CA LEU A 189 -6.47 24.53 17.36
C LEU A 189 -5.23 24.97 18.16
N ALA A 190 -5.38 25.25 19.45
CA ALA A 190 -4.24 25.56 20.33
C ALA A 190 -3.28 24.36 20.47
N VAL A 191 -3.80 23.15 20.63
CA VAL A 191 -2.99 21.93 20.64
C VAL A 191 -2.21 21.79 19.32
N LYS A 192 -2.88 21.96 18.18
CA LYS A 192 -2.23 21.88 16.85
C LYS A 192 -1.13 22.94 16.69
N ALA A 193 -1.42 24.18 17.06
CA ALA A 193 -0.43 25.28 17.01
C ALA A 193 0.78 24.98 17.90
N GLY A 194 0.57 24.42 19.09
CA GLY A 194 1.64 23.98 19.98
C GLY A 194 2.53 22.91 19.34
N LYS A 195 1.93 21.90 18.69
CA LYS A 195 2.67 20.85 17.98
C LYS A 195 3.47 21.37 16.78
N LYS A 196 2.92 22.28 16.01
CA LYS A 196 3.63 22.95 14.92
C LYS A 196 4.87 23.71 15.42
N LYS A 197 4.73 24.45 16.53
CA LYS A 197 5.87 25.16 17.16
C LYS A 197 6.93 24.17 17.63
N GLN A 198 6.55 23.07 18.26
CA GLN A 198 7.49 22.01 18.66
C GLN A 198 8.27 21.45 17.46
N LEU A 199 7.56 21.15 16.36
CA LEU A 199 8.19 20.67 15.12
C LEU A 199 9.15 21.72 14.54
N ALA A 200 8.73 22.97 14.41
CA ALA A 200 9.57 24.05 13.90
C ALA A 200 10.87 24.22 14.73
N GLN A 201 10.74 24.16 16.05
CA GLN A 201 11.89 24.22 16.96
C GLN A 201 12.82 23.00 16.82
N TRP A 202 12.25 21.83 16.62
CA TRP A 202 13.04 20.62 16.40
C TRP A 202 13.81 20.71 15.09
N VAL A 203 13.17 21.06 13.98
CA VAL A 203 13.79 21.23 12.66
C VAL A 203 14.89 22.30 12.73
N LYS A 204 14.66 23.42 13.40
CA LYS A 204 15.69 24.46 13.58
C LYS A 204 16.92 23.92 14.30
N ARG A 205 16.73 23.07 15.33
CA ARG A 205 17.88 22.49 16.08
C ARG A 205 18.62 21.38 15.33
N SER A 206 17.87 20.52 14.58
CA SER A 206 18.47 19.38 13.90
C SER A 206 19.04 19.71 12.53
N GLU A 207 18.36 20.57 11.76
CA GLU A 207 18.68 20.87 10.37
C GLU A 207 19.13 22.32 10.13
N GLY A 208 19.04 23.20 11.12
CA GLY A 208 19.34 24.61 10.97
C GLY A 208 18.34 25.41 10.13
N VAL A 209 17.18 24.81 9.78
CA VAL A 209 16.15 25.43 8.93
C VAL A 209 15.08 26.07 9.78
N GLU A 210 14.72 27.31 9.46
CA GLU A 210 13.58 27.99 10.08
C GLU A 210 12.28 27.67 9.35
N LEU A 211 11.27 27.21 10.09
CA LEU A 211 9.93 26.96 9.60
C LEU A 211 8.94 27.94 10.25
N GLU A 212 8.08 28.52 9.44
CA GLU A 212 6.95 29.31 9.91
C GLU A 212 5.87 28.38 10.47
N ALA A 213 5.66 28.41 11.78
CA ALA A 213 4.73 27.51 12.47
C ALA A 213 3.27 27.66 12.02
N ASP A 214 2.92 28.80 11.42
CA ASP A 214 1.56 29.07 10.92
C ASP A 214 1.30 28.46 9.53
N PHE A 215 2.34 28.02 8.83
CA PHE A 215 2.17 27.34 7.56
C PHE A 215 1.51 25.96 7.72
N LEU A 216 0.80 25.54 6.68
CA LEU A 216 0.34 24.16 6.58
C LEU A 216 1.53 23.27 6.26
N PHE A 217 1.78 22.28 7.13
CA PHE A 217 2.79 21.27 6.85
C PHE A 217 2.11 20.05 6.21
N ASP A 218 2.58 19.68 5.03
CA ASP A 218 2.24 18.43 4.40
C ASP A 218 3.35 17.42 4.69
N VAL A 219 3.00 16.36 5.43
CA VAL A 219 3.91 15.29 5.82
C VAL A 219 3.37 13.98 5.26
N GLN A 220 4.11 13.41 4.34
CA GLN A 220 3.81 12.11 3.76
C GLN A 220 4.76 11.04 4.26
#